data_dcf894e0956b14387859e29f1b789a6b
#
_entry.id   dcf894e0956b14387859e29f1b789a6b
#
_cell.length_a   1.000
_cell.length_b   1.000
_cell.length_c   1.000
_cell.angle_alpha   90.00
_cell.angle_beta   90.00
_cell.angle_gamma   90.00
#
_symmetry.space_group_name_H-M   'P 1'
#
loop_
_entity.id
_entity.type
_entity.pdbx_description
1 polymer ?
#
loop_
_entity_poly.entity_id
_entity_poly.type
_entity_poly.pdbx_seq_one_letter_code
_entity_poly.pdbx_strand_id
1 'polypeptide(L)'
;MRAILIFCGCLMLSTTSQAAEPKMTPAEIAKTMTLMEQWIGGNYSSQAQYDTDQASDKPDTEKHRLMFQLFQRIDTPGIPGIVFFEQGSRDGSTDPDMIWRSALIQILPDEKLGVVRYRELGFKEQKAWHNAHQAPAKFKALTPDQVTWDDACDFLVSLNKAGTEIAGPIPKMKCSRINDGTGERMYADDKIVVKPGEFWFLGRYINAKGEHIWGNESDELNKLVKFAESPYRVGLQRNCINAVMTAKPTVIP
;
A
#
# COMPACT_ATOMS: atom_id res chain seq x y z
N MET A 1 -68.03 -24.03 -10.00
CA MET A 1 -66.87 -23.96 -10.92
C MET A 1 -66.02 -22.72 -10.57
N ARG A 2 -64.87 -22.91 -9.97
CA ARG A 2 -63.93 -21.81 -9.64
C ARG A 2 -62.75 -21.88 -10.62
N ALA A 3 -62.58 -20.86 -11.43
CA ALA A 3 -61.46 -20.73 -12.36
C ALA A 3 -60.23 -20.24 -11.60
N ILE A 4 -59.13 -20.97 -11.66
CA ILE A 4 -57.83 -20.61 -11.12
C ILE A 4 -57.06 -19.97 -12.27
N LEU A 5 -56.78 -18.63 -12.17
CA LEU A 5 -55.88 -17.91 -13.06
C LEU A 5 -54.43 -18.13 -12.55
N ILE A 6 -53.63 -18.87 -13.33
CA ILE A 6 -52.19 -19.01 -13.10
C ILE A 6 -51.48 -17.80 -13.76
N PHE A 7 -50.95 -16.93 -12.94
CA PHE A 7 -50.11 -15.82 -13.41
C PHE A 7 -48.67 -16.33 -13.58
N CYS A 8 -48.25 -16.50 -14.84
CA CYS A 8 -46.88 -16.88 -15.18
C CYS A 8 -46.03 -15.61 -15.21
N GLY A 9 -45.37 -15.28 -14.10
CA GLY A 9 -44.44 -14.15 -14.00
C GLY A 9 -43.10 -14.50 -14.64
N CYS A 10 -42.80 -13.93 -15.84
CA CYS A 10 -41.48 -13.99 -16.44
C CYS A 10 -40.52 -13.11 -15.61
N LEU A 11 -39.65 -13.71 -14.79
CA LEU A 11 -38.48 -13.05 -14.20
C LEU A 11 -37.47 -12.78 -15.31
N MET A 12 -37.39 -11.54 -15.77
CA MET A 12 -36.29 -11.05 -16.61
C MET A 12 -35.04 -10.88 -15.72
N LEU A 13 -34.15 -11.86 -15.74
CA LEU A 13 -32.79 -11.75 -15.19
C LEU A 13 -32.00 -10.77 -16.06
N SER A 14 -31.95 -9.50 -15.65
CA SER A 14 -31.05 -8.51 -16.23
C SER A 14 -29.62 -8.84 -15.84
N THR A 15 -28.89 -9.56 -16.69
CA THR A 15 -27.44 -9.70 -16.58
C THR A 15 -26.81 -8.33 -16.91
N THR A 16 -26.46 -7.55 -15.89
CA THR A 16 -25.59 -6.39 -16.07
C THR A 16 -24.22 -6.91 -16.48
N SER A 17 -23.93 -6.87 -17.79
CA SER A 17 -22.59 -7.06 -18.31
C SER A 17 -21.73 -5.91 -17.77
N GLN A 18 -20.87 -6.22 -16.81
CA GLN A 18 -19.87 -5.29 -16.33
C GLN A 18 -18.88 -5.10 -17.48
N ALA A 19 -18.99 -3.98 -18.19
CA ALA A 19 -18.05 -3.63 -19.26
C ALA A 19 -16.64 -3.60 -18.65
N ALA A 20 -15.72 -4.36 -19.24
CA ALA A 20 -14.32 -4.33 -18.84
C ALA A 20 -13.83 -2.87 -18.94
N GLU A 21 -13.15 -2.37 -17.92
CA GLU A 21 -12.57 -1.04 -17.96
C GLU A 21 -11.66 -0.91 -19.20
N PRO A 22 -11.71 0.24 -19.92
CA PRO A 22 -10.91 0.42 -21.11
C PRO A 22 -9.43 0.36 -20.75
N LYS A 23 -8.67 -0.43 -21.51
CA LYS A 23 -7.21 -0.53 -21.34
C LYS A 23 -6.55 0.81 -21.66
N MET A 24 -5.56 1.19 -20.87
CA MET A 24 -4.74 2.36 -21.16
C MET A 24 -3.94 2.17 -22.46
N THR A 25 -3.84 3.23 -23.23
CA THR A 25 -2.92 3.34 -24.38
C THR A 25 -1.46 3.41 -23.91
N PRO A 26 -0.46 3.14 -24.76
CA PRO A 26 0.96 3.32 -24.42
C PRO A 26 1.29 4.73 -23.90
N ALA A 27 0.65 5.77 -24.44
CA ALA A 27 0.84 7.15 -23.97
C ALA A 27 0.29 7.38 -22.56
N GLU A 28 -0.88 6.80 -22.24
CA GLU A 28 -1.48 6.86 -20.91
C GLU A 28 -0.67 6.05 -19.90
N ILE A 29 -0.10 4.90 -20.29
CA ILE A 29 0.82 4.11 -19.46
C ILE A 29 2.07 4.95 -19.14
N ALA A 30 2.72 5.55 -20.13
CA ALA A 30 3.89 6.39 -19.93
C ALA A 30 3.59 7.58 -19.00
N LYS A 31 2.44 8.26 -19.19
CA LYS A 31 1.97 9.32 -18.30
C LYS A 31 1.77 8.82 -16.87
N THR A 32 1.10 7.67 -16.71
CA THR A 32 0.85 7.08 -15.39
C THR A 32 2.15 6.76 -14.66
N MET A 33 3.14 6.17 -15.35
CA MET A 33 4.46 5.89 -14.77
C MET A 33 5.17 7.18 -14.33
N THR A 34 5.14 8.23 -15.15
CA THR A 34 5.73 9.54 -14.80
C THR A 34 5.08 10.12 -13.55
N LEU A 35 3.75 10.06 -13.45
CA LEU A 35 3.03 10.55 -12.28
C LEU A 35 3.32 9.71 -11.03
N MET A 36 3.42 8.38 -11.16
CA MET A 36 3.83 7.52 -10.05
C MET A 36 5.22 7.88 -9.54
N GLU A 37 6.18 8.10 -10.44
CA GLU A 37 7.54 8.51 -10.05
C GLU A 37 7.54 9.84 -9.29
N GLN A 38 6.69 10.80 -9.66
CA GLN A 38 6.55 12.08 -8.99
C GLN A 38 5.83 12.01 -7.64
N TRP A 39 4.81 11.14 -7.53
CA TRP A 39 3.91 11.14 -6.38
C TRP A 39 4.37 10.22 -5.25
N ILE A 40 4.96 9.04 -5.57
CA ILE A 40 5.31 8.03 -4.56
C ILE A 40 6.45 8.51 -3.64
N GLY A 41 7.50 9.16 -4.17
CA GLY A 41 8.69 9.51 -3.38
C GLY A 41 8.38 10.39 -2.16
N GLY A 42 8.89 10.03 -0.98
CA GLY A 42 8.78 10.84 0.24
C GLY A 42 8.57 10.04 1.52
N ASN A 43 8.33 10.78 2.61
CA ASN A 43 8.00 10.24 3.92
C ASN A 43 6.51 10.38 4.18
N TYR A 44 5.89 9.33 4.69
CA TYR A 44 4.45 9.23 4.91
C TYR A 44 4.14 8.75 6.32
N SER A 45 3.01 9.21 6.87
CA SER A 45 2.50 8.75 8.15
C SER A 45 0.98 8.57 8.10
N SER A 46 0.47 7.57 8.81
CA SER A 46 -0.96 7.39 9.08
C SER A 46 -1.43 8.11 10.35
N GLN A 47 -0.63 9.04 10.92
CA GLN A 47 -0.90 9.68 12.20
C GLN A 47 -2.31 10.26 12.31
N ALA A 48 -2.76 11.02 11.30
CA ALA A 48 -4.09 11.66 11.33
C ALA A 48 -5.23 10.64 11.38
N GLN A 49 -5.13 9.53 10.65
CA GLN A 49 -6.12 8.46 10.69
C GLN A 49 -6.05 7.72 12.03
N TYR A 50 -4.85 7.41 12.50
CA TYR A 50 -4.64 6.78 13.80
C TYR A 50 -5.26 7.60 14.94
N ASP A 51 -4.99 8.91 15.01
CA ASP A 51 -5.54 9.78 16.07
C ASP A 51 -7.07 9.84 16.01
N THR A 52 -7.65 9.88 14.80
CA THR A 52 -9.10 9.85 14.58
C THR A 52 -9.70 8.54 15.09
N ASP A 53 -9.08 7.41 14.77
CA ASP A 53 -9.57 6.10 15.20
C ASP A 53 -9.44 5.92 16.73
N GLN A 54 -8.33 6.39 17.34
CA GLN A 54 -8.17 6.34 18.80
C GLN A 54 -9.21 7.16 19.54
N ALA A 55 -9.69 8.26 18.95
CA ALA A 55 -10.73 9.11 19.51
C ALA A 55 -12.16 8.59 19.23
N SER A 56 -12.30 7.54 18.43
CA SER A 56 -13.61 6.98 18.02
C SER A 56 -14.03 5.78 18.87
N ASP A 57 -15.31 5.42 18.78
CA ASP A 57 -15.90 4.23 19.41
C ASP A 57 -15.71 2.95 18.57
N LYS A 58 -14.86 2.97 17.52
CA LYS A 58 -14.56 1.79 16.71
C LYS A 58 -13.99 0.67 17.57
N PRO A 59 -14.33 -0.60 17.32
CA PRO A 59 -13.64 -1.74 17.91
C PRO A 59 -12.14 -1.68 17.61
N ASP A 60 -11.29 -2.14 18.54
CA ASP A 60 -9.84 -2.11 18.37
C ASP A 60 -9.36 -2.91 17.14
N THR A 61 -10.10 -3.93 16.71
CA THR A 61 -9.84 -4.73 15.50
C THR A 61 -10.06 -3.94 14.21
N GLU A 62 -10.84 -2.87 14.24
CA GLU A 62 -11.14 -2.00 13.11
C GLU A 62 -10.31 -0.72 13.10
N LYS A 63 -9.60 -0.40 14.20
CA LYS A 63 -8.74 0.78 14.28
C LYS A 63 -7.46 0.57 13.49
N HIS A 64 -7.08 1.58 12.71
CA HIS A 64 -5.81 1.56 11.97
C HIS A 64 -4.62 1.73 12.91
N ARG A 65 -3.53 1.06 12.57
CA ARG A 65 -2.26 1.17 13.31
C ARG A 65 -1.50 2.41 12.87
N LEU A 66 -0.76 3.00 13.81
CA LEU A 66 0.22 4.01 13.45
C LEU A 66 1.34 3.38 12.61
N MET A 67 1.59 3.98 11.45
CA MET A 67 2.62 3.53 10.51
C MET A 67 3.36 4.73 9.94
N PHE A 68 4.65 4.54 9.72
CA PHE A 68 5.51 5.45 8.98
C PHE A 68 6.12 4.71 7.80
N GLN A 69 6.17 5.35 6.64
CA GLN A 69 6.68 4.74 5.42
C GLN A 69 7.54 5.73 4.64
N LEU A 70 8.72 5.27 4.25
CA LEU A 70 9.63 5.98 3.38
C LEU A 70 9.62 5.33 2.01
N PHE A 71 9.47 6.14 0.96
CA PHE A 71 9.76 5.75 -0.42
C PHE A 71 10.86 6.64 -0.97
N GLN A 72 11.99 6.07 -1.30
CA GLN A 72 13.10 6.78 -1.91
C GLN A 72 13.42 6.25 -3.30
N ARG A 73 13.39 7.14 -4.32
CA ARG A 73 13.86 6.79 -5.65
C ARG A 73 15.32 6.38 -5.59
N ILE A 74 15.66 5.23 -6.15
CA ILE A 74 17.02 4.67 -6.14
C ILE A 74 17.49 4.31 -7.55
N ASP A 75 18.81 4.30 -7.72
CA ASP A 75 19.48 3.82 -8.93
C ASP A 75 19.97 2.38 -8.70
N THR A 76 19.39 1.44 -9.43
CA THR A 76 19.70 0.01 -9.34
C THR A 76 19.88 -0.57 -10.73
N PRO A 77 21.08 -0.52 -11.33
CA PRO A 77 21.27 -0.99 -12.70
C PRO A 77 20.87 -2.46 -12.94
N GLY A 78 20.90 -3.27 -11.88
CA GLY A 78 20.50 -4.69 -11.93
C GLY A 78 18.98 -4.93 -11.94
N ILE A 79 18.15 -3.92 -11.60
CA ILE A 79 16.69 -4.03 -11.54
C ILE A 79 16.09 -3.00 -12.51
N PRO A 80 15.46 -3.42 -13.63
CA PRO A 80 14.95 -2.51 -14.65
C PRO A 80 13.74 -1.69 -14.16
N GLY A 81 13.43 -0.59 -14.86
CA GLY A 81 12.26 0.26 -14.60
C GLY A 81 12.49 1.36 -13.59
N ILE A 82 11.40 1.93 -13.11
CA ILE A 82 11.42 2.94 -12.04
C ILE A 82 11.42 2.18 -10.71
N VAL A 83 12.45 2.38 -9.88
CA VAL A 83 12.59 1.63 -8.63
C VAL A 83 12.67 2.57 -7.43
N PHE A 84 11.92 2.26 -6.39
CA PHE A 84 11.98 2.91 -5.08
C PHE A 84 12.43 1.90 -4.04
N PHE A 85 13.22 2.35 -3.09
CA PHE A 85 13.39 1.68 -1.81
C PHE A 85 12.23 2.06 -0.91
N GLU A 86 11.61 1.06 -0.32
CA GLU A 86 10.55 1.20 0.67
C GLU A 86 11.05 0.79 2.04
N GLN A 87 10.76 1.58 3.07
CA GLN A 87 10.96 1.18 4.46
C GLN A 87 9.76 1.57 5.31
N GLY A 88 9.18 0.58 5.98
CA GLY A 88 8.12 0.77 6.96
C GLY A 88 8.64 0.66 8.38
N SER A 89 8.25 1.60 9.26
CA SER A 89 8.56 1.55 10.68
C SER A 89 7.31 1.85 11.54
N ARG A 90 7.37 1.47 12.83
CA ARG A 90 6.27 1.68 13.78
C ARG A 90 6.23 3.08 14.36
N ASP A 91 7.39 3.75 14.44
CA ASP A 91 7.54 5.05 15.10
C ASP A 91 8.29 6.09 14.26
N GLY A 92 8.58 5.77 13.00
CA GLY A 92 9.35 6.64 12.11
C GLY A 92 10.84 6.72 12.42
N SER A 93 11.35 5.92 13.35
CA SER A 93 12.77 5.91 13.69
C SER A 93 13.61 5.03 12.74
N THR A 94 14.94 5.16 12.88
CA THR A 94 15.93 4.30 12.22
C THR A 94 16.32 3.09 13.07
N ASP A 95 15.69 2.92 14.24
CA ASP A 95 15.91 1.76 15.11
C ASP A 95 15.52 0.47 14.36
N PRO A 96 16.46 -0.46 14.12
CA PRO A 96 16.18 -1.68 13.38
C PRO A 96 15.04 -2.53 13.98
N ASP A 97 14.83 -2.47 15.31
CA ASP A 97 13.77 -3.21 15.99
C ASP A 97 12.38 -2.61 15.74
N MET A 98 12.33 -1.34 15.34
CA MET A 98 11.09 -0.66 14.96
C MET A 98 10.77 -0.79 13.48
N ILE A 99 11.73 -1.23 12.66
CA ILE A 99 11.54 -1.43 11.21
C ILE A 99 10.88 -2.80 10.99
N TRP A 100 9.66 -2.78 10.48
CA TRP A 100 8.93 -4.01 10.17
C TRP A 100 9.06 -4.45 8.71
N ARG A 101 9.47 -3.53 7.80
CA ARG A 101 9.60 -3.80 6.37
C ARG A 101 10.74 -3.02 5.75
N SER A 102 11.51 -3.69 4.89
CA SER A 102 12.36 -3.10 3.86
C SER A 102 12.17 -3.89 2.58
N ALA A 103 11.86 -3.20 1.48
CA ALA A 103 11.56 -3.80 0.20
C ALA A 103 11.94 -2.85 -0.94
N LEU A 104 11.79 -3.32 -2.18
CA LEU A 104 11.80 -2.45 -3.35
C LEU A 104 10.41 -2.40 -3.96
N ILE A 105 10.08 -1.25 -4.50
CA ILE A 105 8.92 -1.06 -5.36
C ILE A 105 9.43 -0.83 -6.78
N GLN A 106 9.01 -1.69 -7.69
CA GLN A 106 9.32 -1.60 -9.11
C GLN A 106 8.08 -1.22 -9.90
N ILE A 107 8.17 -0.16 -10.71
CA ILE A 107 7.10 0.31 -11.57
C ILE A 107 7.43 -0.07 -13.01
N LEU A 108 6.55 -0.85 -13.64
CA LEU A 108 6.75 -1.39 -14.98
C LEU A 108 5.53 -1.15 -15.88
N PRO A 109 5.72 -0.91 -17.18
CA PRO A 109 4.61 -0.89 -18.14
C PRO A 109 4.12 -2.31 -18.42
N ASP A 110 2.81 -2.49 -18.58
CA ASP A 110 2.22 -3.69 -19.16
C ASP A 110 1.26 -3.29 -20.29
N GLU A 111 1.80 -3.10 -21.49
CA GLU A 111 1.03 -2.71 -22.66
C GLU A 111 0.02 -3.78 -23.08
N LYS A 112 0.31 -5.06 -22.83
CA LYS A 112 -0.59 -6.16 -23.16
C LYS A 112 -1.88 -6.11 -22.35
N LEU A 113 -1.76 -5.82 -21.05
CA LEU A 113 -2.90 -5.62 -20.17
C LEU A 113 -3.47 -4.20 -20.23
N GLY A 114 -2.69 -3.21 -20.71
CA GLY A 114 -3.05 -1.80 -20.72
C GLY A 114 -3.07 -1.21 -19.30
N VAL A 115 -2.07 -1.54 -18.48
CA VAL A 115 -1.94 -1.10 -17.09
C VAL A 115 -0.47 -0.77 -16.76
N VAL A 116 -0.23 -0.18 -15.60
CA VAL A 116 1.09 -0.14 -14.98
C VAL A 116 1.13 -1.18 -13.87
N ARG A 117 2.22 -1.94 -13.78
CA ARG A 117 2.48 -2.85 -12.66
C ARG A 117 3.22 -2.12 -11.56
N TYR A 118 2.66 -2.16 -10.36
CA TYR A 118 3.35 -1.83 -9.13
C TYR A 118 3.73 -3.15 -8.47
N ARG A 119 5.00 -3.48 -8.50
CA ARG A 119 5.56 -4.74 -8.03
C ARG A 119 6.34 -4.53 -6.76
N GLU A 120 6.09 -5.36 -5.78
CA GLU A 120 6.89 -5.43 -4.58
C GLU A 120 7.96 -6.52 -4.71
N LEU A 121 9.24 -6.14 -4.50
CA LEU A 121 10.34 -7.09 -4.43
C LEU A 121 10.85 -7.17 -3.00
N GLY A 122 10.69 -8.33 -2.38
CA GLY A 122 11.23 -8.61 -1.05
C GLY A 122 12.73 -8.89 -1.11
N PHE A 123 13.50 -8.37 -0.18
CA PHE A 123 14.89 -8.79 -0.01
C PHE A 123 14.97 -10.17 0.63
N LYS A 124 15.83 -11.08 0.13
CA LYS A 124 16.09 -12.38 0.76
C LYS A 124 16.62 -12.21 2.20
N GLU A 125 17.48 -11.21 2.41
CA GLU A 125 18.05 -10.83 3.70
C GLU A 125 17.53 -9.44 4.12
N GLN A 126 16.23 -9.34 4.41
CA GLN A 126 15.55 -8.06 4.64
C GLN A 126 16.25 -7.17 5.68
N LYS A 127 16.70 -7.75 6.82
CA LYS A 127 17.36 -7.00 7.90
C LYS A 127 18.66 -6.32 7.45
N ALA A 128 19.39 -6.93 6.51
CA ALA A 128 20.59 -6.34 5.95
C ALA A 128 20.32 -5.05 5.15
N TRP A 129 19.07 -4.80 4.78
CA TRP A 129 18.64 -3.63 4.03
C TRP A 129 17.92 -2.58 4.89
N HIS A 130 17.77 -2.81 6.21
CA HIS A 130 17.26 -1.77 7.11
C HIS A 130 18.15 -0.53 7.01
N ASN A 131 17.52 0.64 6.86
CA ASN A 131 18.18 1.94 6.70
C ASN A 131 19.07 2.06 5.45
N ALA A 132 18.95 1.19 4.44
CA ALA A 132 19.78 1.25 3.23
C ALA A 132 19.65 2.58 2.46
N HIS A 133 18.56 3.33 2.65
CA HIS A 133 18.37 4.67 2.11
C HIS A 133 19.48 5.65 2.53
N GLN A 134 20.17 5.40 3.66
CA GLN A 134 21.31 6.21 4.13
C GLN A 134 22.63 5.86 3.41
N ALA A 135 22.66 4.75 2.66
CA ALA A 135 23.82 4.27 1.92
C ALA A 135 23.47 3.95 0.47
N PRO A 136 23.11 4.95 -0.35
CA PRO A 136 22.55 4.72 -1.70
C PRO A 136 23.50 3.99 -2.65
N ALA A 137 24.81 4.03 -2.42
CA ALA A 137 25.78 3.26 -3.18
C ALA A 137 25.56 1.75 -3.08
N LYS A 138 24.93 1.25 -2.01
CA LYS A 138 24.60 -0.16 -1.82
C LYS A 138 23.66 -0.69 -2.90
N PHE A 139 22.73 0.14 -3.39
CA PHE A 139 21.78 -0.26 -4.41
C PHE A 139 22.41 -0.45 -5.80
N LYS A 140 23.57 0.18 -6.07
CA LYS A 140 24.29 0.01 -7.34
C LYS A 140 24.83 -1.40 -7.52
N ALA A 141 25.11 -2.11 -6.43
CA ALA A 141 25.61 -3.47 -6.42
C ALA A 141 24.48 -4.52 -6.29
N LEU A 142 23.23 -4.07 -6.21
CA LEU A 142 22.08 -4.97 -6.05
C LEU A 142 21.85 -5.77 -7.34
N THR A 143 21.69 -7.08 -7.17
CA THR A 143 21.44 -8.02 -8.26
C THR A 143 20.08 -8.71 -8.10
N PRO A 144 19.46 -9.21 -9.20
CA PRO A 144 18.12 -9.83 -9.13
C PRO A 144 18.05 -11.05 -8.21
N ASP A 145 19.15 -11.77 -8.02
CA ASP A 145 19.20 -12.95 -7.15
C ASP A 145 19.12 -12.62 -5.65
N GLN A 146 19.26 -11.35 -5.26
CA GLN A 146 19.13 -10.88 -3.88
C GLN A 146 17.69 -10.52 -3.50
N VAL A 147 16.80 -10.50 -4.47
CA VAL A 147 15.38 -10.20 -4.26
C VAL A 147 14.47 -11.36 -4.66
N THR A 148 13.24 -11.32 -4.19
CA THR A 148 12.19 -12.28 -4.54
C THR A 148 10.93 -11.54 -4.90
N TRP A 149 10.16 -12.06 -5.86
CA TRP A 149 8.84 -11.55 -6.23
C TRP A 149 7.97 -12.67 -6.79
N ASP A 150 6.68 -12.40 -6.88
CA ASP A 150 5.72 -13.22 -7.60
C ASP A 150 4.88 -12.30 -8.49
N ASP A 151 4.91 -12.50 -9.79
CA ASP A 151 4.15 -11.71 -10.77
C ASP A 151 2.62 -11.73 -10.50
N ALA A 152 2.15 -12.78 -9.83
CA ALA A 152 0.75 -12.90 -9.44
C ALA A 152 0.36 -11.93 -8.31
N CYS A 153 1.36 -11.35 -7.63
CA CYS A 153 1.21 -10.39 -6.53
C CYS A 153 1.39 -8.92 -6.97
N ASP A 154 1.55 -8.66 -8.27
CA ASP A 154 1.63 -7.30 -8.78
C ASP A 154 0.28 -6.59 -8.64
N PHE A 155 0.29 -5.35 -8.16
CA PHE A 155 -0.86 -4.46 -8.28
C PHE A 155 -0.97 -3.97 -9.73
N LEU A 156 -2.15 -4.10 -10.32
CA LEU A 156 -2.44 -3.63 -11.67
C LEU A 156 -3.12 -2.27 -11.57
N VAL A 157 -2.34 -1.20 -11.75
CA VAL A 157 -2.81 0.16 -11.49
C VAL A 157 -3.04 0.94 -12.77
N SER A 158 -3.99 1.88 -12.69
CA SER A 158 -4.31 2.81 -13.77
C SER A 158 -4.58 4.21 -13.23
N LEU A 159 -4.35 5.22 -14.07
CA LEU A 159 -4.72 6.60 -13.81
C LEU A 159 -6.22 6.77 -14.04
N ASN A 160 -6.92 7.39 -13.10
CA ASN A 160 -8.33 7.72 -13.27
C ASN A 160 -8.52 8.78 -14.38
N LYS A 161 -9.75 8.89 -14.93
CA LYS A 161 -10.07 9.84 -16.01
C LYS A 161 -9.82 11.31 -15.65
N ALA A 162 -9.93 11.67 -14.36
CA ALA A 162 -9.65 13.01 -13.87
C ALA A 162 -8.15 13.33 -13.79
N GLY A 163 -7.28 12.33 -13.86
CA GLY A 163 -5.83 12.51 -13.75
C GLY A 163 -5.33 12.83 -12.33
N THR A 164 -6.12 12.49 -11.31
CA THR A 164 -5.88 12.87 -9.91
C THR A 164 -5.53 11.70 -8.99
N GLU A 165 -5.69 10.47 -9.47
CA GLU A 165 -5.52 9.27 -8.68
C GLU A 165 -5.04 8.11 -9.56
N ILE A 166 -4.06 7.37 -9.08
CA ILE A 166 -3.60 6.11 -9.65
C ILE A 166 -3.96 5.02 -8.66
N ALA A 167 -4.75 4.04 -9.09
CA ALA A 167 -5.22 3.01 -8.19
C ALA A 167 -5.32 1.66 -8.89
N GLY A 168 -5.26 0.58 -8.09
CA GLY A 168 -5.53 -0.76 -8.57
C GLY A 168 -5.31 -1.82 -7.50
N PRO A 169 -5.97 -2.98 -7.66
CA PRO A 169 -5.82 -4.13 -6.77
C PRO A 169 -4.72 -5.08 -7.25
N ILE A 170 -4.33 -6.00 -6.39
CA ILE A 170 -3.81 -7.30 -6.82
C ILE A 170 -4.97 -8.09 -7.44
N PRO A 171 -4.76 -8.80 -8.57
CA PRO A 171 -5.81 -9.62 -9.17
C PRO A 171 -6.35 -10.66 -8.19
N LYS A 172 -7.67 -10.65 -8.00
CA LYS A 172 -8.35 -11.47 -6.99
C LYS A 172 -7.96 -12.95 -7.11
N MET A 173 -7.63 -13.60 -5.99
CA MET A 173 -7.28 -15.02 -5.87
C MET A 173 -6.03 -15.45 -6.67
N LYS A 174 -5.18 -14.50 -7.10
CA LYS A 174 -3.93 -14.82 -7.82
C LYS A 174 -2.73 -14.88 -6.89
N CYS A 175 -2.52 -13.85 -6.09
CA CYS A 175 -1.45 -13.81 -5.10
C CYS A 175 -1.82 -14.67 -3.90
N SER A 176 -1.06 -15.71 -3.61
CA SER A 176 -1.37 -16.60 -2.49
C SER A 176 -0.10 -17.07 -1.77
N ARG A 177 -0.26 -17.36 -0.49
CA ARG A 177 0.78 -18.01 0.34
C ARG A 177 0.16 -19.02 1.29
N ILE A 178 0.98 -19.86 1.88
CA ILE A 178 0.57 -20.76 2.97
C ILE A 178 0.72 -20.00 4.29
N ASN A 179 -0.27 -20.11 5.15
CA ASN A 179 -0.19 -19.65 6.54
C ASN A 179 0.68 -20.63 7.33
N ASP A 180 1.84 -20.18 7.82
CA ASP A 180 2.79 -21.04 8.50
C ASP A 180 2.22 -21.64 9.83
N GLY A 181 1.26 -20.96 10.44
CA GLY A 181 0.64 -21.43 11.69
C GLY A 181 -0.46 -22.48 11.49
N THR A 182 -1.21 -22.42 10.39
CA THR A 182 -2.38 -23.29 10.14
C THR A 182 -2.20 -24.24 8.97
N GLY A 183 -1.20 -24.01 8.10
CA GLY A 183 -1.03 -24.75 6.83
C GLY A 183 -2.07 -24.41 5.77
N GLU A 184 -2.97 -23.47 6.02
CA GLU A 184 -4.05 -23.08 5.11
C GLU A 184 -3.55 -22.11 4.04
N ARG A 185 -4.08 -22.22 2.82
CA ARG A 185 -3.78 -21.26 1.74
C ARG A 185 -4.56 -19.97 1.94
N MET A 186 -3.84 -18.87 1.95
CA MET A 186 -4.39 -17.50 2.00
C MET A 186 -4.16 -16.79 0.68
N TYR A 187 -5.05 -15.88 0.34
CA TYR A 187 -5.01 -15.05 -0.86
C TYR A 187 -4.97 -13.57 -0.46
N ALA A 188 -4.06 -12.82 -1.08
CA ALA A 188 -4.03 -11.37 -0.89
C ALA A 188 -5.29 -10.73 -1.50
N ASP A 189 -5.92 -9.86 -0.73
CA ASP A 189 -7.02 -8.98 -1.14
C ASP A 189 -6.58 -7.54 -0.91
N ASP A 190 -5.53 -7.16 -1.63
CA ASP A 190 -4.81 -5.91 -1.45
C ASP A 190 -5.14 -4.92 -2.56
N LYS A 191 -5.12 -3.64 -2.21
CA LYS A 191 -5.34 -2.52 -3.12
C LYS A 191 -4.45 -1.35 -2.72
N ILE A 192 -3.96 -0.60 -3.72
CA ILE A 192 -3.26 0.67 -3.50
C ILE A 192 -3.98 1.81 -4.20
N VAL A 193 -3.80 3.02 -3.64
CA VAL A 193 -4.24 4.30 -4.19
C VAL A 193 -3.12 5.32 -3.98
N VAL A 194 -2.62 5.90 -5.06
CA VAL A 194 -1.56 6.91 -5.05
C VAL A 194 -2.13 8.23 -5.57
N LYS A 195 -1.96 9.30 -4.78
CA LYS A 195 -2.36 10.67 -5.10
C LYS A 195 -1.21 11.63 -4.83
N PRO A 196 -1.23 12.86 -5.31
CA PRO A 196 -0.27 13.87 -4.90
C PRO A 196 -0.24 14.04 -3.38
N GLY A 197 0.85 13.60 -2.74
CA GLY A 197 1.01 13.69 -1.28
C GLY A 197 0.30 12.64 -0.44
N GLU A 198 -0.32 11.63 -1.04
CA GLU A 198 -1.02 10.57 -0.32
C GLU A 198 -0.71 9.19 -0.90
N PHE A 199 -0.52 8.21 -0.02
CA PHE A 199 -0.38 6.80 -0.35
C PHE A 199 -1.33 5.99 0.53
N TRP A 200 -2.35 5.38 -0.06
CA TRP A 200 -3.32 4.60 0.66
C TRP A 200 -3.22 3.13 0.26
N PHE A 201 -3.48 2.22 1.18
CA PHE A 201 -3.50 0.80 0.86
C PHE A 201 -4.48 0.02 1.73
N LEU A 202 -5.01 -1.03 1.18
CA LEU A 202 -5.62 -2.13 1.91
C LEU A 202 -4.63 -3.29 1.88
N GLY A 203 -4.35 -3.90 3.02
CA GLY A 203 -3.47 -5.07 3.13
C GLY A 203 -4.15 -6.13 3.99
N ARG A 204 -4.69 -7.19 3.37
CA ARG A 204 -5.33 -8.29 4.08
C ARG A 204 -5.25 -9.60 3.32
N TYR A 205 -5.47 -10.69 4.04
CA TYR A 205 -5.58 -12.02 3.48
C TYR A 205 -6.95 -12.61 3.72
N ILE A 206 -7.47 -13.28 2.70
CA ILE A 206 -8.74 -14.00 2.72
C ILE A 206 -8.49 -15.48 2.42
N ASN A 207 -9.42 -16.36 2.84
CA ASN A 207 -9.40 -17.77 2.44
C ASN A 207 -10.04 -17.98 1.06
N ALA A 208 -10.13 -19.24 0.61
CA ALA A 208 -10.73 -19.60 -0.67
C ALA A 208 -12.24 -19.26 -0.78
N LYS A 209 -12.91 -19.01 0.36
CA LYS A 209 -14.32 -18.59 0.41
C LYS A 209 -14.48 -17.06 0.40
N GLY A 210 -13.37 -16.31 0.52
CA GLY A 210 -13.37 -14.84 0.64
C GLY A 210 -13.55 -14.35 2.08
N GLU A 211 -13.43 -15.22 3.09
CA GLU A 211 -13.52 -14.86 4.49
C GLU A 211 -12.17 -14.29 4.96
N HIS A 212 -12.22 -13.24 5.79
CA HIS A 212 -11.02 -12.58 6.34
C HIS A 212 -10.21 -13.55 7.22
N ILE A 213 -8.88 -13.56 7.06
CA ILE A 213 -7.95 -14.37 7.86
C ILE A 213 -6.98 -13.47 8.63
N TRP A 214 -6.45 -12.43 7.97
CA TRP A 214 -5.40 -11.61 8.53
C TRP A 214 -5.40 -10.21 7.91
N GLY A 215 -4.89 -9.24 8.66
CA GLY A 215 -4.81 -7.84 8.24
C GLY A 215 -5.94 -7.00 8.83
N ASN A 216 -6.28 -5.90 8.18
CA ASN A 216 -7.38 -5.04 8.63
C ASN A 216 -8.74 -5.70 8.30
N GLU A 217 -9.62 -5.82 9.30
CA GLU A 217 -10.97 -6.37 9.11
C GLU A 217 -11.89 -5.40 8.35
N SER A 218 -11.64 -4.11 8.47
CA SER A 218 -12.36 -3.06 7.76
C SER A 218 -11.98 -3.01 6.28
N ASP A 219 -12.94 -2.66 5.41
CA ASP A 219 -12.69 -2.30 4.00
C ASP A 219 -12.06 -0.90 3.84
N GLU A 220 -11.89 -0.18 4.94
CA GLU A 220 -11.26 1.14 4.92
C GLU A 220 -9.76 1.04 4.68
N LEU A 221 -9.26 1.85 3.73
CA LEU A 221 -7.83 1.91 3.40
C LEU A 221 -7.03 2.54 4.54
N ASN A 222 -5.83 2.02 4.78
CA ASN A 222 -4.82 2.75 5.54
C ASN A 222 -4.42 4.00 4.75
N LYS A 223 -4.60 5.18 5.33
CA LYS A 223 -4.36 6.47 4.67
C LYS A 223 -3.08 7.09 5.21
N LEU A 224 -2.03 7.05 4.41
CA LEU A 224 -0.77 7.68 4.72
C LEU A 224 -0.68 9.01 3.98
N VAL A 225 -0.33 10.07 4.71
CA VAL A 225 -0.16 11.43 4.19
C VAL A 225 1.32 11.79 4.24
N LYS A 226 1.79 12.42 3.17
CA LYS A 226 3.17 12.87 3.04
C LYS A 226 3.44 14.04 3.97
N PHE A 227 4.61 14.04 4.61
CA PHE A 227 5.05 15.13 5.45
C PHE A 227 6.47 15.58 5.08
N ALA A 228 6.77 16.86 5.34
CA ALA A 228 8.00 17.51 4.86
C ALA A 228 9.24 17.12 5.67
N GLU A 229 9.09 16.77 6.96
CA GLU A 229 10.21 16.43 7.83
C GLU A 229 10.42 14.93 7.82
N SER A 230 11.67 14.47 7.62
CA SER A 230 12.00 13.06 7.77
C SER A 230 11.85 12.64 9.24
N PRO A 231 10.98 11.68 9.59
CA PRO A 231 10.93 11.14 10.93
C PRO A 231 12.20 10.36 11.27
N TYR A 232 12.96 9.98 10.24
CA TYR A 232 14.23 9.27 10.32
C TYR A 232 15.39 10.22 10.75
N ARG A 233 15.11 11.21 11.63
CA ARG A 233 16.16 11.96 12.30
C ARG A 233 16.90 11.04 13.26
N VAL A 234 18.17 10.86 13.01
CA VAL A 234 19.13 10.21 13.91
C VAL A 234 18.91 10.71 15.34
N GLY A 235 18.42 9.82 16.20
CA GLY A 235 18.58 9.80 17.65
C GLY A 235 18.60 11.12 18.42
N LEU A 236 17.71 12.08 18.16
CA LEU A 236 17.59 13.28 18.98
C LEU A 236 16.19 13.39 19.60
N GLN A 237 16.17 13.01 20.89
CA GLN A 237 15.24 13.49 21.91
C GLN A 237 13.78 12.98 21.90
N ARG A 238 13.57 11.83 22.50
CA ARG A 238 12.30 11.50 23.17
C ARG A 238 11.89 12.50 24.28
N ASN A 239 12.73 13.52 24.58
CA ASN A 239 12.54 14.43 25.71
C ASN A 239 11.83 15.75 25.38
N CYS A 240 11.58 16.10 24.10
CA CYS A 240 10.97 17.40 23.77
C CYS A 240 9.45 17.36 23.56
N ILE A 241 8.87 16.21 23.23
CA ILE A 241 7.41 16.15 22.98
C ILE A 241 6.61 16.24 24.30
N ASN A 242 7.17 15.73 25.41
CA ASN A 242 6.52 15.83 26.73
C ASN A 242 6.64 17.24 27.38
N ALA A 243 7.54 18.11 26.90
CA ALA A 243 7.75 19.44 27.49
C ALA A 243 6.75 20.51 26.97
N VAL A 244 6.14 20.29 25.82
CA VAL A 244 5.20 21.28 25.24
C VAL A 244 3.77 21.11 25.80
N MET A 245 3.42 19.94 26.32
CA MET A 245 2.08 19.69 26.87
C MET A 245 1.90 20.09 28.34
N THR A 246 2.93 20.55 29.04
CA THR A 246 2.85 20.92 30.47
C THR A 246 2.99 22.41 30.76
N ALA A 247 3.13 23.27 29.75
CA ALA A 247 3.15 24.70 29.98
C ALA A 247 1.74 25.23 30.25
N LYS A 248 1.36 25.34 31.55
CA LYS A 248 0.21 26.11 31.99
C LYS A 248 0.37 27.57 31.54
N PRO A 249 -0.68 28.22 31.03
CA PRO A 249 -0.62 29.65 30.73
C PRO A 249 -0.42 30.40 32.04
N THR A 250 0.68 31.10 32.19
CA THR A 250 0.93 32.06 33.29
C THR A 250 0.09 33.31 32.98
N VAL A 251 -0.94 33.54 33.76
CA VAL A 251 -1.65 34.80 33.76
C VAL A 251 -0.76 35.81 34.47
N ILE A 252 -0.33 36.82 33.75
CA ILE A 252 0.40 37.97 34.29
C ILE A 252 -0.65 39.03 34.72
N PRO A 253 -0.54 39.61 35.91
CA PRO A 253 -1.50 40.54 36.47
C PRO A 253 -1.58 41.88 35.73
#